data_08dec831bf9e5e547dc01a9891d55827
#
_entry.id   08dec831bf9e5e547dc01a9891d55827
#
_cell.length_a   1.000
_cell.length_b   1.000
_cell.length_c   1.000
_cell.angle_alpha   90.00
_cell.angle_beta   90.00
_cell.angle_gamma   90.00
#
_symmetry.space_group_name_H-M   'P 1'
#
loop_
_entity.id
_entity.type
_entity.pdbx_description
1 polymer ?
#
loop_
_entity_poly.entity_id
_entity_poly.type
_entity_poly.pdbx_seq_one_letter_code
_entity_poly.pdbx_strand_id
1 'polypeptide(L)'
;MTLAAVLRHLAFAVGLALLSAIVVRLMIAARVLDRPDPRKVHTQETPKGGGVGVVVAFLVGIAILYRFAEFARLADPYFVGVIEASVAIAIVAFLDDLYDWKFSVKLSAQILAAVVAVASGIYVENYHIPYAGPLYIGWLAPLATVLWLLFATNALNFIDGLNGLAAGVALIAASFLAGIAAAHDGFFAYFASLLLIAGLAGFLPFNFPRARIFMGDVGSQFCGFILAILAVVASRFDNVELSFLIVPMLLSGVLFDVAFTLVRRMVAGERLTEPHRGHLYQVAHRSGMPAAAVTLVHWGFAGFGGICSLLFLAAPTPAKPFVPLLTLPPQLCWLGFVASRAKNSGIPRWG
;
A
#
# COMPACT_ATOMS: atom_id res chain seq x y z
N MET A 1 -11.85 -20.15 -13.06
CA MET A 1 -11.64 -20.99 -11.84
C MET A 1 -12.87 -21.85 -11.56
N THR A 2 -12.72 -23.10 -11.11
CA THR A 2 -13.85 -23.96 -10.68
C THR A 2 -14.33 -23.55 -9.28
N LEU A 3 -15.61 -23.86 -8.95
CA LEU A 3 -16.16 -23.58 -7.60
C LEU A 3 -15.31 -24.25 -6.50
N ALA A 4 -14.84 -25.49 -6.72
CA ALA A 4 -13.99 -26.19 -5.77
C ALA A 4 -12.63 -25.48 -5.54
N ALA A 5 -12.05 -24.85 -6.57
CA ALA A 5 -10.83 -24.06 -6.44
C ALA A 5 -11.10 -22.79 -5.63
N VAL A 6 -12.21 -22.08 -5.92
CA VAL A 6 -12.60 -20.89 -5.16
C VAL A 6 -12.78 -21.21 -3.67
N LEU A 7 -13.49 -22.30 -3.35
CA LEU A 7 -13.70 -22.72 -1.97
C LEU A 7 -12.39 -23.06 -1.24
N ARG A 8 -11.44 -23.73 -1.93
CA ARG A 8 -10.11 -24.02 -1.36
C ARG A 8 -9.32 -22.74 -1.08
N HIS A 9 -9.30 -21.80 -2.03
CA HIS A 9 -8.61 -20.51 -1.84
C HIS A 9 -9.26 -19.68 -0.72
N LEU A 10 -10.60 -19.70 -0.62
CA LEU A 10 -11.30 -19.04 0.46
C LEU A 10 -10.96 -19.65 1.83
N ALA A 11 -10.99 -20.98 1.94
CA ALA A 11 -10.63 -21.69 3.18
C ALA A 11 -9.18 -21.39 3.59
N PHE A 12 -8.25 -21.35 2.62
CA PHE A 12 -6.86 -20.96 2.83
C PHE A 12 -6.74 -19.52 3.35
N ALA A 13 -7.42 -18.57 2.69
CA ALA A 13 -7.42 -17.17 3.11
C ALA A 13 -8.04 -16.98 4.51
N VAL A 14 -9.12 -17.68 4.83
CA VAL A 14 -9.74 -17.65 6.18
C VAL A 14 -8.77 -18.20 7.22
N GLY A 15 -8.07 -19.29 6.96
CA GLY A 15 -7.05 -19.85 7.87
C GLY A 15 -5.93 -18.83 8.16
N LEU A 16 -5.43 -18.14 7.13
CA LEU A 16 -4.42 -17.09 7.28
C LEU A 16 -4.97 -15.83 7.98
N ALA A 17 -6.23 -15.47 7.75
CA ALA A 17 -6.85 -14.34 8.46
C ALA A 17 -7.00 -14.65 9.96
N LEU A 18 -7.35 -15.87 10.32
CA LEU A 18 -7.38 -16.31 11.71
C LEU A 18 -5.98 -16.29 12.34
N LEU A 19 -4.95 -16.74 11.60
CA LEU A 19 -3.56 -16.65 12.05
C LEU A 19 -3.17 -15.18 12.31
N SER A 20 -3.45 -14.28 11.35
CA SER A 20 -3.21 -12.84 11.54
C SER A 20 -3.90 -12.31 12.78
N ALA A 21 -5.19 -12.63 12.97
CA ALA A 21 -5.97 -12.20 14.13
C ALA A 21 -5.40 -12.72 15.47
N ILE A 22 -4.88 -13.95 15.49
CA ILE A 22 -4.21 -14.52 16.66
C ILE A 22 -2.93 -13.74 16.96
N VAL A 23 -2.07 -13.51 15.96
CA VAL A 23 -0.82 -12.75 16.12
C VAL A 23 -1.12 -11.32 16.58
N VAL A 24 -2.12 -10.66 16.00
CA VAL A 24 -2.56 -9.31 16.42
C VAL A 24 -2.97 -9.31 17.91
N ARG A 25 -3.71 -10.32 18.37
CA ARG A 25 -4.05 -10.45 19.80
C ARG A 25 -2.83 -10.63 20.69
N LEU A 26 -1.83 -11.41 20.24
CA LEU A 26 -0.57 -11.55 20.95
C LEU A 26 0.18 -10.22 21.04
N MET A 27 0.20 -9.43 19.94
CA MET A 27 0.81 -8.10 19.94
C MET A 27 0.09 -7.12 20.87
N ILE A 28 -1.24 -7.17 20.96
CA ILE A 28 -2.01 -6.39 21.97
C ILE A 28 -1.57 -6.78 23.38
N ALA A 29 -1.41 -8.08 23.66
CA ALA A 29 -0.98 -8.58 24.97
C ALA A 29 0.49 -8.21 25.28
N ALA A 30 1.36 -8.15 24.28
CA ALA A 30 2.76 -7.74 24.43
C ALA A 30 2.94 -6.27 24.82
N ARG A 31 1.90 -5.42 24.61
CA ARG A 31 1.85 -4.00 25.02
C ARG A 31 3.05 -3.17 24.57
N VAL A 32 3.47 -3.32 23.32
CA VAL A 32 4.37 -2.34 22.70
C VAL A 32 3.57 -1.06 22.48
N LEU A 33 3.66 -0.11 23.42
CA LEU A 33 2.78 1.06 23.46
C LEU A 33 3.30 2.18 22.58
N ASP A 34 2.44 2.72 21.76
CA ASP A 34 2.60 4.00 21.11
C ASP A 34 2.13 5.12 22.02
N ARG A 35 3.06 5.96 22.48
CA ARG A 35 2.73 7.05 23.40
C ARG A 35 2.18 8.24 22.62
N PRO A 36 1.15 8.93 23.19
CA PRO A 36 0.70 10.18 22.61
C PRO A 36 1.84 11.20 22.49
N ASP A 37 1.93 11.84 21.34
CA ASP A 37 2.87 12.92 21.03
C ASP A 37 2.06 14.09 20.43
N PRO A 38 2.43 15.35 20.62
CA PRO A 38 1.77 16.50 20.01
C PRO A 38 1.58 16.38 18.48
N ARG A 39 2.35 15.52 17.84
CA ARG A 39 2.31 15.25 16.39
C ARG A 39 1.33 14.12 16.00
N LYS A 40 0.82 13.33 16.96
CA LYS A 40 -0.07 12.20 16.72
C LYS A 40 -1.53 12.59 16.93
N VAL A 41 -2.45 11.84 16.33
CA VAL A 41 -3.89 12.13 16.38
C VAL A 41 -4.53 11.50 17.63
N HIS A 42 -3.97 10.39 18.14
CA HIS A 42 -4.50 9.70 19.30
C HIS A 42 -4.11 10.37 20.63
N THR A 43 -5.00 10.28 21.61
CA THR A 43 -4.86 10.86 22.95
C THR A 43 -4.59 9.85 24.05
N GLN A 44 -4.69 8.55 23.74
CA GLN A 44 -4.49 7.44 24.68
C GLN A 44 -3.33 6.58 24.22
N GLU A 45 -2.59 6.01 25.19
CA GLU A 45 -1.58 4.98 24.88
C GLU A 45 -2.27 3.78 24.22
N THR A 46 -1.86 3.45 23.01
CA THR A 46 -2.43 2.36 22.24
C THR A 46 -1.31 1.43 21.77
N PRO A 47 -1.47 0.09 21.89
CA PRO A 47 -0.51 -0.84 21.34
C PRO A 47 -0.24 -0.57 19.86
N LYS A 48 1.01 -0.77 19.40
CA LYS A 48 1.40 -0.73 17.99
C LYS A 48 2.04 -2.04 17.53
N GLY A 49 2.29 -2.16 16.23
CA GLY A 49 2.86 -3.37 15.65
C GLY A 49 1.83 -4.43 15.24
N GLY A 50 0.56 -4.03 15.06
CA GLY A 50 -0.50 -4.93 14.56
C GLY A 50 -0.20 -5.48 13.16
N GLY A 51 0.61 -4.76 12.37
CA GLY A 51 1.11 -5.21 11.08
C GLY A 51 1.95 -6.49 11.12
N VAL A 52 2.52 -6.86 12.27
CA VAL A 52 3.19 -8.16 12.44
C VAL A 52 2.24 -9.32 12.10
N GLY A 53 0.96 -9.22 12.45
CA GLY A 53 -0.04 -10.21 12.09
C GLY A 53 -0.22 -10.34 10.56
N VAL A 54 -0.20 -9.21 9.85
CA VAL A 54 -0.27 -9.19 8.38
C VAL A 54 0.96 -9.85 7.76
N VAL A 55 2.15 -9.47 8.22
CA VAL A 55 3.44 -10.01 7.74
C VAL A 55 3.52 -11.51 7.98
N VAL A 56 3.23 -11.99 9.19
CA VAL A 56 3.30 -13.41 9.54
C VAL A 56 2.32 -14.22 8.70
N ALA A 57 1.07 -13.77 8.55
CA ALA A 57 0.09 -14.47 7.71
C ALA A 57 0.54 -14.55 6.25
N PHE A 58 1.10 -13.46 5.71
CA PHE A 58 1.62 -13.41 4.35
C PHE A 58 2.79 -14.37 4.15
N LEU A 59 3.80 -14.36 5.04
CA LEU A 59 4.98 -15.22 4.93
C LEU A 59 4.66 -16.70 5.13
N VAL A 60 3.78 -17.03 6.09
CA VAL A 60 3.27 -18.40 6.27
C VAL A 60 2.51 -18.86 5.03
N GLY A 61 1.70 -17.98 4.45
CA GLY A 61 1.00 -18.26 3.20
C GLY A 61 1.96 -18.56 2.04
N ILE A 62 3.04 -17.75 1.88
CA ILE A 62 4.10 -18.04 0.90
C ILE A 62 4.75 -19.39 1.17
N ALA A 63 5.11 -19.71 2.41
CA ALA A 63 5.75 -20.96 2.77
C ALA A 63 4.84 -22.18 2.43
N ILE A 64 3.53 -22.08 2.67
CA ILE A 64 2.57 -23.11 2.31
C ILE A 64 2.49 -23.24 0.77
N LEU A 65 2.39 -22.14 0.04
CA LEU A 65 2.35 -22.16 -1.42
C LEU A 65 3.65 -22.75 -2.00
N TYR A 66 4.80 -22.38 -1.47
CA TYR A 66 6.10 -22.95 -1.88
C TYR A 66 6.16 -24.45 -1.69
N ARG A 67 5.61 -24.97 -0.57
CA ARG A 67 5.67 -26.40 -0.24
C ARG A 67 4.66 -27.26 -1.01
N PHE A 68 3.50 -26.71 -1.36
CA PHE A 68 2.36 -27.49 -1.85
C PHE A 68 1.83 -27.07 -3.23
N ALA A 69 2.25 -25.90 -3.76
CA ALA A 69 1.81 -25.43 -5.07
C ALA A 69 2.90 -25.66 -6.12
N GLU A 70 2.76 -26.74 -6.90
CA GLU A 70 3.73 -27.11 -7.97
C GLU A 70 3.85 -26.04 -9.08
N PHE A 71 2.83 -25.19 -9.24
CA PHE A 71 2.80 -24.11 -10.24
C PHE A 71 3.44 -22.80 -9.75
N ALA A 72 3.73 -22.68 -8.45
CA ALA A 72 4.32 -21.48 -7.91
C ALA A 72 5.84 -21.49 -8.14
N ARG A 73 6.32 -20.76 -9.14
CA ARG A 73 7.75 -20.57 -9.45
C ARG A 73 8.46 -19.72 -8.37
N LEU A 74 8.18 -19.98 -7.10
CA LEU A 74 8.73 -19.22 -5.97
C LEU A 74 10.25 -19.44 -5.78
N ALA A 75 10.83 -20.43 -6.46
CA ALA A 75 12.26 -20.67 -6.47
C ALA A 75 13.02 -19.81 -7.51
N ASP A 76 12.30 -19.11 -8.37
CA ASP A 76 12.94 -18.21 -9.34
C ASP A 76 13.65 -17.06 -8.60
N PRO A 77 14.87 -16.65 -9.01
CA PRO A 77 15.69 -15.67 -8.29
C PRO A 77 14.98 -14.36 -8.00
N TYR A 78 14.11 -13.89 -8.92
CA TYR A 78 13.36 -12.65 -8.72
C TYR A 78 12.33 -12.75 -7.59
N PHE A 79 11.69 -13.92 -7.38
CA PHE A 79 10.79 -14.11 -6.24
C PHE A 79 11.52 -14.21 -4.91
N VAL A 80 12.66 -14.90 -4.91
CA VAL A 80 13.51 -14.97 -3.71
C VAL A 80 13.92 -13.57 -3.30
N GLY A 81 14.41 -12.74 -4.22
CA GLY A 81 14.78 -11.36 -3.91
C GLY A 81 13.61 -10.48 -3.43
N VAL A 82 12.40 -10.68 -3.97
CA VAL A 82 11.20 -10.00 -3.47
C VAL A 82 10.88 -10.41 -2.02
N ILE A 83 10.95 -11.70 -1.72
CA ILE A 83 10.67 -12.22 -0.37
C ILE A 83 11.72 -11.68 0.60
N GLU A 84 13.01 -11.76 0.26
CA GLU A 84 14.10 -11.25 1.09
C GLU A 84 13.95 -9.75 1.35
N ALA A 85 13.69 -8.94 0.32
CA ALA A 85 13.46 -7.51 0.45
C ALA A 85 12.24 -7.20 1.33
N SER A 86 11.15 -7.94 1.17
CA SER A 86 9.92 -7.77 1.96
C SER A 86 10.14 -8.13 3.43
N VAL A 87 10.88 -9.20 3.70
CA VAL A 87 11.25 -9.60 5.07
C VAL A 87 12.17 -8.56 5.69
N ALA A 88 13.16 -8.06 4.95
CA ALA A 88 14.09 -7.04 5.44
C ALA A 88 13.36 -5.75 5.82
N ILE A 89 12.43 -5.26 4.97
CA ILE A 89 11.59 -4.10 5.30
C ILE A 89 10.77 -4.37 6.56
N ALA A 90 10.10 -5.53 6.65
CA ALA A 90 9.29 -5.86 7.81
C ALA A 90 10.09 -5.90 9.12
N ILE A 91 11.30 -6.49 9.10
CA ILE A 91 12.18 -6.55 10.27
C ILE A 91 12.63 -5.16 10.67
N VAL A 92 13.14 -4.35 9.71
CA VAL A 92 13.63 -3.01 10.01
C VAL A 92 12.51 -2.12 10.52
N ALA A 93 11.34 -2.17 9.89
CA ALA A 93 10.18 -1.39 10.33
C ALA A 93 9.67 -1.84 11.71
N PHE A 94 9.71 -3.14 12.02
CA PHE A 94 9.36 -3.63 13.35
C PHE A 94 10.36 -3.17 14.42
N LEU A 95 11.67 -3.21 14.12
CA LEU A 95 12.70 -2.68 15.02
C LEU A 95 12.57 -1.17 15.21
N ASP A 96 12.17 -0.45 14.16
CA ASP A 96 11.87 0.97 14.27
C ASP A 96 10.64 1.23 15.17
N ASP A 97 9.61 0.43 15.06
CA ASP A 97 8.46 0.49 15.97
C ASP A 97 8.87 0.28 17.44
N LEU A 98 9.94 -0.47 17.71
CA LEU A 98 10.44 -0.70 19.06
C LEU A 98 11.38 0.41 19.56
N TYR A 99 12.28 0.89 18.69
CA TYR A 99 13.45 1.72 19.08
C TYR A 99 13.38 3.17 18.59
N ASP A 100 12.38 3.52 17.78
CA ASP A 100 12.16 4.87 17.21
C ASP A 100 13.42 5.43 16.51
N TRP A 101 13.89 4.73 15.48
CA TRP A 101 15.11 5.06 14.76
C TRP A 101 15.01 6.35 13.96
N LYS A 102 16.16 6.93 13.62
CA LYS A 102 16.22 8.12 12.75
C LYS A 102 15.68 7.81 11.36
N PHE A 103 15.02 8.78 10.75
CA PHE A 103 14.48 8.67 9.38
C PHE A 103 15.51 8.16 8.36
N SER A 104 16.79 8.57 8.49
CA SER A 104 17.85 8.10 7.58
C SER A 104 18.07 6.59 7.62
N VAL A 105 17.95 5.94 8.78
CA VAL A 105 18.09 4.48 8.91
C VAL A 105 16.96 3.76 8.18
N LYS A 106 15.73 4.23 8.39
CA LYS A 106 14.55 3.69 7.70
C LYS A 106 14.67 3.82 6.18
N LEU A 107 15.00 5.02 5.70
CA LEU A 107 15.16 5.29 4.27
C LEU A 107 16.28 4.44 3.66
N SER A 108 17.42 4.30 4.34
CA SER A 108 18.53 3.45 3.85
C SER A 108 18.10 1.99 3.72
N ALA A 109 17.34 1.45 4.68
CA ALA A 109 16.83 0.09 4.61
C ALA A 109 15.82 -0.09 3.47
N GLN A 110 14.93 0.88 3.26
CA GLN A 110 13.99 0.86 2.13
C GLN A 110 14.72 0.94 0.78
N ILE A 111 15.76 1.79 0.65
CA ILE A 111 16.59 1.87 -0.55
C ILE A 111 17.27 0.51 -0.81
N LEU A 112 17.88 -0.08 0.22
CA LEU A 112 18.54 -1.38 0.08
C LEU A 112 17.56 -2.47 -0.35
N ALA A 113 16.39 -2.55 0.25
CA ALA A 113 15.35 -3.51 -0.13
C ALA A 113 14.86 -3.28 -1.57
N ALA A 114 14.65 -2.03 -1.98
CA ALA A 114 14.27 -1.71 -3.35
C ALA A 114 15.38 -2.08 -4.36
N VAL A 115 16.65 -1.84 -4.00
CA VAL A 115 17.81 -2.23 -4.83
C VAL A 115 17.91 -3.75 -4.93
N VAL A 116 17.71 -4.51 -3.84
CA VAL A 116 17.70 -5.98 -3.85
C VAL A 116 16.59 -6.50 -4.79
N ALA A 117 15.37 -5.98 -4.68
CA ALA A 117 14.27 -6.35 -5.56
C ALA A 117 14.59 -6.07 -7.04
N VAL A 118 15.13 -4.89 -7.34
CA VAL A 118 15.52 -4.51 -8.71
C VAL A 118 16.69 -5.35 -9.23
N ALA A 119 17.70 -5.61 -8.39
CA ALA A 119 18.83 -6.47 -8.75
C ALA A 119 18.42 -7.92 -9.04
N SER A 120 17.32 -8.38 -8.41
CA SER A 120 16.70 -9.68 -8.70
C SER A 120 15.89 -9.71 -10.01
N GLY A 121 15.82 -8.59 -10.74
CA GLY A 121 15.14 -8.47 -12.04
C GLY A 121 13.76 -7.83 -11.99
N ILE A 122 13.32 -7.30 -10.83
CA ILE A 122 12.01 -6.65 -10.68
C ILE A 122 12.09 -5.19 -11.14
N TYR A 123 11.93 -4.96 -12.43
CA TYR A 123 11.83 -3.63 -13.03
C TYR A 123 11.13 -3.67 -14.40
N VAL A 124 10.52 -2.56 -14.81
CA VAL A 124 9.78 -2.42 -16.07
C VAL A 124 10.61 -1.61 -17.06
N GLU A 125 11.04 -2.22 -18.16
CA GLU A 125 11.84 -1.55 -19.21
C GLU A 125 10.98 -0.86 -20.26
N ASN A 126 9.83 -1.43 -20.57
CA ASN A 126 8.95 -1.00 -21.63
C ASN A 126 7.62 -0.50 -21.07
N TYR A 127 7.32 0.75 -21.32
CA TYR A 127 6.02 1.33 -21.06
C TYR A 127 5.28 1.54 -22.37
N HIS A 128 4.09 0.98 -22.50
CA HIS A 128 3.26 1.22 -23.68
C HIS A 128 2.52 2.55 -23.54
N ILE A 129 2.95 3.57 -24.27
CA ILE A 129 2.24 4.84 -24.35
C ILE A 129 1.32 4.77 -25.55
N PRO A 130 -0.01 4.75 -25.33
CA PRO A 130 -0.96 4.77 -26.44
C PRO A 130 -0.73 5.98 -27.34
N TYR A 131 -0.80 5.77 -28.64
CA TYR A 131 -0.47 6.68 -29.75
C TYR A 131 1.02 6.99 -29.97
N ALA A 132 1.88 6.87 -28.94
CA ALA A 132 3.33 7.09 -29.09
C ALA A 132 4.11 5.77 -29.26
N GLY A 133 3.47 4.64 -28.98
CA GLY A 133 4.11 3.33 -29.05
C GLY A 133 4.85 2.93 -27.74
N PRO A 134 5.72 1.93 -27.82
CA PRO A 134 6.52 1.51 -26.67
C PRO A 134 7.57 2.57 -26.34
N LEU A 135 7.56 3.04 -25.10
CA LEU A 135 8.61 3.86 -24.53
C LEU A 135 9.61 2.92 -23.84
N TYR A 136 10.75 2.72 -24.46
CA TYR A 136 11.86 1.99 -23.86
C TYR A 136 12.71 2.94 -23.04
N ILE A 137 12.74 2.77 -21.72
CA ILE A 137 13.52 3.62 -20.80
C ILE A 137 14.90 3.02 -20.47
N GLY A 138 15.18 1.81 -20.97
CA GLY A 138 16.49 1.16 -20.94
C GLY A 138 17.14 1.18 -19.55
N TRP A 139 18.36 1.70 -19.48
CA TRP A 139 19.14 1.76 -18.24
C TRP A 139 18.53 2.60 -17.12
N LEU A 140 17.54 3.46 -17.41
CA LEU A 140 16.78 4.21 -16.39
C LEU A 140 15.71 3.35 -15.70
N ALA A 141 15.34 2.21 -16.25
CA ALA A 141 14.29 1.35 -15.70
C ALA A 141 14.53 0.90 -14.25
N PRO A 142 15.74 0.45 -13.88
CA PRO A 142 16.06 0.13 -12.48
C PRO A 142 15.87 1.32 -11.53
N LEU A 143 16.36 2.50 -11.92
CA LEU A 143 16.23 3.72 -11.11
C LEU A 143 14.76 4.14 -10.94
N ALA A 144 14.01 4.15 -12.05
CA ALA A 144 12.58 4.49 -12.02
C ALA A 144 11.80 3.53 -11.11
N THR A 145 12.14 2.24 -11.14
CA THR A 145 11.51 1.24 -10.27
C THR A 145 11.89 1.43 -8.81
N VAL A 146 13.16 1.70 -8.49
CA VAL A 146 13.56 2.03 -7.10
C VAL A 146 12.79 3.23 -6.58
N LEU A 147 12.68 4.30 -7.37
CA LEU A 147 11.93 5.50 -6.98
C LEU A 147 10.44 5.21 -6.78
N TRP A 148 9.84 4.38 -7.64
CA TRP A 148 8.47 3.92 -7.49
C TRP A 148 8.26 3.13 -6.20
N LEU A 149 9.12 2.13 -5.93
CA LEU A 149 9.04 1.31 -4.71
C LEU A 149 9.16 2.18 -3.46
N LEU A 150 10.11 3.11 -3.43
CA LEU A 150 10.27 4.05 -2.31
C LEU A 150 9.07 4.96 -2.16
N PHE A 151 8.58 5.54 -3.24
CA PHE A 151 7.45 6.48 -3.20
C PHE A 151 6.18 5.80 -2.71
N ALA A 152 5.81 4.66 -3.28
CA ALA A 152 4.58 3.96 -2.90
C ALA A 152 4.63 3.38 -1.48
N THR A 153 5.80 2.84 -1.07
CA THR A 153 6.03 2.35 0.30
C THR A 153 5.84 3.47 1.32
N ASN A 154 6.50 4.62 1.10
CA ASN A 154 6.38 5.75 2.02
C ASN A 154 5.01 6.41 1.93
N ALA A 155 4.37 6.43 0.76
CA ALA A 155 3.04 7.01 0.61
C ALA A 155 2.01 6.26 1.48
N LEU A 156 2.02 4.93 1.49
CA LEU A 156 1.11 4.17 2.35
C LEU A 156 1.49 4.30 3.84
N ASN A 157 2.77 4.42 4.17
CA ASN A 157 3.23 4.66 5.53
C ASN A 157 2.81 6.06 6.04
N PHE A 158 2.96 7.11 5.23
CA PHE A 158 2.59 8.48 5.63
C PHE A 158 1.09 8.66 5.84
N ILE A 159 0.25 7.84 5.21
CA ILE A 159 -1.20 7.93 5.37
C ILE A 159 -1.71 7.08 6.55
N ASP A 160 -0.86 6.27 7.20
CA ASP A 160 -1.24 5.42 8.35
C ASP A 160 -1.37 6.22 9.66
N GLY A 161 -2.00 7.38 9.60
CA GLY A 161 -2.22 8.24 10.78
C GLY A 161 -3.64 8.23 11.33
N LEU A 162 -4.59 7.52 10.71
CA LEU A 162 -5.97 7.34 11.19
C LEU A 162 -6.37 5.87 11.18
N ASN A 163 -7.23 5.49 12.14
CA ASN A 163 -7.72 4.12 12.28
C ASN A 163 -8.27 3.58 10.96
N GLY A 164 -7.77 2.44 10.51
CA GLY A 164 -8.21 1.73 9.33
C GLY A 164 -7.85 2.36 7.99
N LEU A 165 -7.21 3.52 7.95
CA LEU A 165 -7.01 4.26 6.70
C LEU A 165 -6.09 3.49 5.77
N ALA A 166 -4.83 3.27 6.14
CA ALA A 166 -3.87 2.54 5.32
C ALA A 166 -4.28 1.08 5.11
N ALA A 167 -4.72 0.40 6.19
CA ALA A 167 -5.14 -1.00 6.13
C ALA A 167 -6.32 -1.23 5.18
N GLY A 168 -7.34 -0.36 5.24
CA GLY A 168 -8.52 -0.51 4.39
C GLY A 168 -8.24 -0.14 2.93
N VAL A 169 -7.44 0.89 2.68
CA VAL A 169 -6.98 1.20 1.30
C VAL A 169 -6.21 0.02 0.73
N ALA A 170 -5.25 -0.55 1.49
CA ALA A 170 -4.48 -1.71 1.05
C ALA A 170 -5.36 -2.95 0.82
N LEU A 171 -6.35 -3.19 1.69
CA LEU A 171 -7.30 -4.30 1.55
C LEU A 171 -8.15 -4.15 0.29
N ILE A 172 -8.70 -2.96 0.03
CA ILE A 172 -9.50 -2.68 -1.17
C ILE A 172 -8.64 -2.82 -2.42
N ALA A 173 -7.44 -2.23 -2.43
CA ALA A 173 -6.51 -2.32 -3.54
C ALA A 173 -6.13 -3.78 -3.85
N ALA A 174 -5.76 -4.56 -2.84
CA ALA A 174 -5.46 -5.98 -2.99
C ALA A 174 -6.69 -6.78 -3.49
N SER A 175 -7.92 -6.44 -3.05
CA SER A 175 -9.14 -7.13 -3.48
C SER A 175 -9.43 -6.92 -4.97
N PHE A 176 -9.32 -5.67 -5.44
CA PHE A 176 -9.46 -5.39 -6.89
C PHE A 176 -8.36 -6.06 -7.69
N LEU A 177 -7.10 -5.99 -7.23
CA LEU A 177 -5.98 -6.61 -7.93
C LEU A 177 -6.12 -8.13 -7.99
N ALA A 178 -6.55 -8.79 -6.91
CA ALA A 178 -6.84 -10.23 -6.91
C ALA A 178 -7.94 -10.59 -7.91
N GLY A 179 -9.03 -9.83 -7.95
CA GLY A 179 -10.13 -10.04 -8.91
C GLY A 179 -9.68 -9.88 -10.36
N ILE A 180 -8.93 -8.81 -10.65
CA ILE A 180 -8.36 -8.54 -11.97
C ILE A 180 -7.38 -9.66 -12.37
N ALA A 181 -6.45 -10.01 -11.50
CA ALA A 181 -5.47 -11.04 -11.77
C ALA A 181 -6.11 -12.42 -11.97
N ALA A 182 -7.14 -12.75 -11.19
CA ALA A 182 -7.89 -14.00 -11.37
C ALA A 182 -8.64 -14.08 -12.71
N ALA A 183 -9.11 -12.93 -13.24
CA ALA A 183 -9.79 -12.86 -14.53
C ALA A 183 -8.83 -12.90 -15.73
N HIS A 184 -7.55 -12.62 -15.51
CA HIS A 184 -6.51 -12.52 -16.55
C HIS A 184 -5.36 -13.51 -16.36
N ASP A 185 -5.58 -14.62 -15.62
CA ASP A 185 -4.59 -15.68 -15.38
C ASP A 185 -3.26 -15.19 -14.75
N GLY A 186 -3.30 -14.04 -14.06
CA GLY A 186 -2.20 -13.43 -13.32
C GLY A 186 -1.96 -14.15 -11.99
N PHE A 187 -1.45 -15.38 -12.01
CA PHE A 187 -1.37 -16.25 -10.83
C PHE A 187 -0.57 -15.66 -9.69
N PHE A 188 0.57 -15.03 -9.96
CA PHE A 188 1.39 -14.45 -8.90
C PHE A 188 0.70 -13.27 -8.24
N ALA A 189 0.21 -12.31 -9.04
CA ALA A 189 -0.50 -11.14 -8.53
C ALA A 189 -1.76 -11.55 -7.76
N TYR A 190 -2.48 -12.60 -8.22
CA TYR A 190 -3.62 -13.16 -7.53
C TYR A 190 -3.27 -13.69 -6.14
N PHE A 191 -2.29 -14.61 -6.05
CA PHE A 191 -1.95 -15.22 -4.77
C PHE A 191 -1.34 -14.23 -3.79
N ALA A 192 -0.41 -13.39 -4.23
CA ALA A 192 0.17 -12.37 -3.36
C ALA A 192 -0.88 -11.39 -2.83
N SER A 193 -1.84 -10.98 -3.69
CA SER A 193 -2.98 -10.18 -3.26
C SER A 193 -3.88 -10.93 -2.27
N LEU A 194 -4.16 -12.22 -2.49
CA LEU A 194 -4.96 -13.05 -1.59
C LEU A 194 -4.33 -13.18 -0.21
N LEU A 195 -3.00 -13.36 -0.15
CA LEU A 195 -2.26 -13.40 1.12
C LEU A 195 -2.35 -12.06 1.86
N LEU A 196 -2.22 -10.95 1.13
CA LEU A 196 -2.34 -9.61 1.70
C LEU A 196 -3.76 -9.34 2.22
N ILE A 197 -4.79 -9.72 1.45
CA ILE A 197 -6.21 -9.67 1.87
C ILE A 197 -6.41 -10.45 3.16
N ALA A 198 -5.93 -11.68 3.23
CA ALA A 198 -6.06 -12.53 4.41
C ALA A 198 -5.43 -11.89 5.65
N GLY A 199 -4.18 -11.42 5.53
CA GLY A 199 -3.50 -10.74 6.63
C GLY A 199 -4.25 -9.48 7.11
N LEU A 200 -4.67 -8.63 6.17
CA LEU A 200 -5.39 -7.39 6.47
C LEU A 200 -6.79 -7.64 7.02
N ALA A 201 -7.51 -8.64 6.53
CA ALA A 201 -8.83 -9.02 7.05
C ALA A 201 -8.75 -9.51 8.50
N GLY A 202 -7.67 -10.19 8.89
CA GLY A 202 -7.41 -10.58 10.27
C GLY A 202 -7.05 -9.40 11.18
N PHE A 203 -6.38 -8.36 10.66
CA PHE A 203 -5.95 -7.18 11.40
C PHE A 203 -7.04 -6.11 11.53
N LEU A 204 -7.74 -5.77 10.46
CA LEU A 204 -8.62 -4.60 10.35
C LEU A 204 -9.70 -4.52 11.45
N PRO A 205 -10.34 -5.63 11.90
CA PRO A 205 -11.33 -5.58 13.00
C PRO A 205 -10.77 -5.09 14.35
N PHE A 206 -9.45 -5.12 14.54
CA PHE A 206 -8.80 -4.59 15.74
C PHE A 206 -8.36 -3.14 15.61
N ASN A 207 -8.38 -2.61 14.38
CA ASN A 207 -7.89 -1.26 14.06
C ASN A 207 -9.03 -0.28 13.71
N PHE A 208 -10.13 -0.74 13.08
CA PHE A 208 -11.25 0.10 12.65
C PHE A 208 -12.60 -0.39 13.21
N PRO A 209 -13.54 0.50 13.57
CA PRO A 209 -13.44 1.97 13.58
C PRO A 209 -12.70 2.55 14.80
N ARG A 210 -12.51 1.76 15.85
CA ARG A 210 -11.80 2.14 17.08
C ARG A 210 -10.60 1.24 17.27
N ALA A 211 -9.40 1.83 17.16
CA ALA A 211 -8.18 1.06 17.26
C ALA A 211 -7.97 0.50 18.68
N ARG A 212 -7.78 -0.80 18.77
CA ARG A 212 -7.22 -1.53 19.92
C ARG A 212 -5.71 -1.71 19.76
N ILE A 213 -5.24 -1.58 18.52
CA ILE A 213 -3.84 -1.65 18.13
C ILE A 213 -3.65 -0.87 16.83
N PHE A 214 -2.54 -0.14 16.70
CA PHE A 214 -2.13 0.49 15.45
C PHE A 214 -1.35 -0.49 14.57
N MET A 215 -1.39 -0.25 13.26
CA MET A 215 -0.70 -1.07 12.28
C MET A 215 0.82 -1.02 12.51
N GLY A 216 1.35 0.17 12.77
CA GLY A 216 2.76 0.44 12.91
C GLY A 216 3.48 0.48 11.55
N ASP A 217 4.74 0.94 11.61
CA ASP A 217 5.60 1.02 10.42
C ASP A 217 5.77 -0.35 9.77
N VAL A 218 5.85 -1.40 10.57
CA VAL A 218 5.95 -2.79 10.08
C VAL A 218 4.83 -3.16 9.12
N GLY A 219 3.59 -2.77 9.39
CA GLY A 219 2.47 -3.12 8.52
C GLY A 219 2.31 -2.19 7.33
N SER A 220 2.38 -0.88 7.55
CA SER A 220 2.15 0.11 6.50
C SER A 220 3.25 0.09 5.44
N GLN A 221 4.53 -0.01 5.84
CA GLN A 221 5.64 -0.13 4.89
C GLN A 221 5.60 -1.47 4.14
N PHE A 222 5.33 -2.57 4.85
CA PHE A 222 5.20 -3.88 4.21
C PHE A 222 4.09 -3.90 3.15
N CYS A 223 2.88 -3.44 3.50
CA CYS A 223 1.76 -3.38 2.55
C CYS A 223 2.06 -2.47 1.35
N GLY A 224 2.67 -1.30 1.59
CA GLY A 224 3.07 -0.38 0.54
C GLY A 224 4.09 -0.99 -0.41
N PHE A 225 5.10 -1.67 0.13
CA PHE A 225 6.14 -2.34 -0.65
C PHE A 225 5.58 -3.50 -1.48
N ILE A 226 4.76 -4.36 -0.88
CA ILE A 226 4.13 -5.47 -1.62
C ILE A 226 3.24 -4.95 -2.75
N LEU A 227 2.36 -3.96 -2.50
CA LEU A 227 1.52 -3.38 -3.54
C LEU A 227 2.36 -2.72 -4.65
N ALA A 228 3.45 -2.03 -4.28
CA ALA A 228 4.36 -1.43 -5.26
C ALA A 228 5.06 -2.47 -6.14
N ILE A 229 5.51 -3.59 -5.55
CA ILE A 229 6.08 -4.73 -6.28
C ILE A 229 5.04 -5.35 -7.20
N LEU A 230 3.80 -5.53 -6.72
CA LEU A 230 2.73 -6.12 -7.53
C LEU A 230 2.42 -5.30 -8.79
N ALA A 231 2.61 -3.98 -8.78
CA ALA A 231 2.50 -3.16 -9.99
C ALA A 231 3.54 -3.57 -11.05
N VAL A 232 4.76 -3.84 -10.62
CA VAL A 232 5.88 -4.23 -11.50
C VAL A 232 5.71 -5.66 -11.98
N VAL A 233 5.43 -6.59 -11.07
CA VAL A 233 5.32 -8.03 -11.36
C VAL A 233 4.14 -8.30 -12.28
N ALA A 234 2.97 -7.75 -12.00
CA ALA A 234 1.77 -7.94 -12.82
C ALA A 234 1.95 -7.41 -14.25
N SER A 235 2.80 -6.39 -14.44
CA SER A 235 3.08 -5.84 -15.78
C SER A 235 4.18 -6.56 -16.56
N ARG A 236 4.88 -7.52 -15.94
CA ARG A 236 6.05 -8.16 -16.56
C ARG A 236 6.06 -9.68 -16.53
N PHE A 237 5.60 -10.30 -15.45
CA PHE A 237 5.88 -11.70 -15.16
C PHE A 237 4.66 -12.61 -15.17
N ASP A 238 3.45 -12.07 -15.18
CA ASP A 238 2.24 -12.87 -15.33
C ASP A 238 2.06 -13.30 -16.80
N ASN A 239 1.37 -14.43 -17.02
CA ASN A 239 1.15 -14.99 -18.37
C ASN A 239 0.42 -14.00 -19.30
N VAL A 240 -0.39 -13.13 -18.71
CA VAL A 240 -1.01 -12.00 -19.39
C VAL A 240 -0.50 -10.73 -18.70
N GLU A 241 0.30 -9.94 -19.39
CA GLU A 241 0.83 -8.70 -18.87
C GLU A 241 -0.32 -7.75 -18.52
N LEU A 242 -0.46 -7.47 -17.24
CA LEU A 242 -1.35 -6.43 -16.74
C LEU A 242 -0.62 -5.08 -16.77
N SER A 243 -1.35 -3.99 -16.88
CA SER A 243 -0.72 -2.67 -16.88
C SER A 243 -0.18 -2.31 -15.50
N PHE A 244 1.04 -1.77 -15.47
CA PHE A 244 1.64 -1.13 -14.30
C PHE A 244 0.69 -0.10 -13.66
N LEU A 245 -0.11 0.62 -14.46
CA LEU A 245 -0.99 1.70 -13.99
C LEU A 245 -2.15 1.24 -13.11
N ILE A 246 -2.46 -0.06 -13.05
CA ILE A 246 -3.53 -0.60 -12.21
C ILE A 246 -3.30 -0.24 -10.73
N VAL A 247 -2.13 -0.55 -10.20
CA VAL A 247 -1.84 -0.26 -8.78
C VAL A 247 -1.77 1.25 -8.48
N PRO A 248 -1.12 2.11 -9.27
CA PRO A 248 -1.25 3.55 -9.14
C PRO A 248 -2.69 4.06 -9.12
N MET A 249 -3.60 3.53 -9.96
CA MET A 249 -5.02 3.90 -9.93
C MET A 249 -5.69 3.46 -8.61
N LEU A 250 -5.43 2.24 -8.14
CA LEU A 250 -5.93 1.72 -6.87
C LEU A 250 -5.45 2.55 -5.67
N LEU A 251 -4.22 3.04 -5.70
CA LEU A 251 -3.61 3.87 -4.65
C LEU A 251 -3.75 5.37 -4.92
N SER A 252 -4.52 5.79 -5.91
CA SER A 252 -4.53 7.17 -6.42
C SER A 252 -4.79 8.23 -5.34
N GLY A 253 -5.71 7.97 -4.40
CA GLY A 253 -5.98 8.89 -3.28
C GLY A 253 -4.78 9.07 -2.35
N VAL A 254 -4.05 7.98 -2.07
CA VAL A 254 -2.85 7.98 -1.25
C VAL A 254 -1.71 8.71 -1.95
N LEU A 255 -1.45 8.33 -3.21
CA LEU A 255 -0.37 8.91 -4.01
C LEU A 255 -0.59 10.40 -4.26
N PHE A 256 -1.86 10.80 -4.48
CA PHE A 256 -2.21 12.21 -4.66
C PHE A 256 -1.98 13.03 -3.38
N ASP A 257 -2.48 12.57 -2.21
CA ASP A 257 -2.29 13.28 -0.94
C ASP A 257 -0.79 13.50 -0.66
N VAL A 258 0.00 12.44 -0.81
CA VAL A 258 1.45 12.51 -0.53
C VAL A 258 2.16 13.38 -1.56
N ALA A 259 1.92 13.18 -2.86
CA ALA A 259 2.56 13.99 -3.91
C ALA A 259 2.20 15.46 -3.77
N PHE A 260 0.90 15.79 -3.58
CA PHE A 260 0.46 17.16 -3.34
C PHE A 260 1.15 17.78 -2.12
N THR A 261 1.21 17.04 -1.02
CA THR A 261 1.82 17.54 0.22
C THR A 261 3.32 17.79 0.06
N LEU A 262 4.04 16.88 -0.60
CA LEU A 262 5.46 17.03 -0.88
C LEU A 262 5.74 18.23 -1.78
N VAL A 263 4.99 18.36 -2.89
CA VAL A 263 5.13 19.49 -3.83
C VAL A 263 4.83 20.82 -3.13
N ARG A 264 3.74 20.90 -2.36
CA ARG A 264 3.37 22.09 -1.60
C ARG A 264 4.49 22.51 -0.64
N ARG A 265 5.05 21.55 0.13
CA ARG A 265 6.13 21.80 1.08
C ARG A 265 7.42 22.24 0.39
N MET A 266 7.73 21.62 -0.75
CA MET A 266 8.89 21.99 -1.57
C MET A 266 8.78 23.44 -2.07
N VAL A 267 7.61 23.81 -2.61
CA VAL A 267 7.33 25.19 -3.06
C VAL A 267 7.37 26.19 -1.91
N ALA A 268 6.94 25.79 -0.70
CA ALA A 268 7.01 26.61 0.50
C ALA A 268 8.41 26.70 1.11
N GLY A 269 9.42 25.99 0.58
CA GLY A 269 10.78 25.94 1.12
C GLY A 269 10.89 25.19 2.46
N GLU A 270 9.90 24.33 2.78
CA GLU A 270 9.90 23.55 4.01
C GLU A 270 10.81 22.32 3.87
N ARG A 271 11.45 21.91 4.97
CA ARG A 271 12.27 20.68 4.96
C ARG A 271 11.40 19.45 4.88
N LEU A 272 11.55 18.67 3.80
CA LEU A 272 10.72 17.49 3.53
C LEU A 272 10.90 16.36 4.56
N THR A 273 12.05 16.31 5.23
CA THR A 273 12.39 15.29 6.24
C THR A 273 11.88 15.63 7.64
N GLU A 274 11.40 16.84 7.86
CA GLU A 274 10.84 17.22 9.16
C GLU A 274 9.40 16.70 9.32
N PRO A 275 9.07 16.11 10.50
CA PRO A 275 7.72 15.67 10.79
C PRO A 275 6.71 16.82 10.69
N HIS A 276 5.55 16.54 10.12
CA HIS A 276 4.48 17.53 9.92
C HIS A 276 3.08 16.92 10.01
N ARG A 277 2.06 17.77 10.03
CA ARG A 277 0.61 17.38 10.01
C ARG A 277 -0.12 18.01 8.84
N GLY A 278 0.54 18.13 7.69
CA GLY A 278 0.05 18.84 6.51
C GLY A 278 -0.54 17.96 5.41
N HIS A 279 -0.68 16.66 5.60
CA HIS A 279 -1.39 15.78 4.67
C HIS A 279 -2.88 16.14 4.62
N LEU A 280 -3.53 15.98 3.46
CA LEU A 280 -4.94 16.32 3.29
C LEU A 280 -5.84 15.62 4.30
N TYR A 281 -5.59 14.32 4.56
CA TYR A 281 -6.35 13.56 5.55
C TYR A 281 -6.20 14.13 6.97
N GLN A 282 -4.98 14.57 7.34
CA GLN A 282 -4.72 15.18 8.65
C GLN A 282 -5.39 16.53 8.78
N VAL A 283 -5.29 17.36 7.73
CA VAL A 283 -5.93 18.68 7.70
C VAL A 283 -7.45 18.54 7.75
N ALA A 284 -8.03 17.59 7.02
CA ALA A 284 -9.47 17.28 7.08
C ALA A 284 -9.92 16.92 8.50
N HIS A 285 -9.17 16.04 9.17
CA HIS A 285 -9.47 15.65 10.55
C HIS A 285 -9.30 16.84 11.52
N ARG A 286 -8.21 17.57 11.45
CA ARG A 286 -7.96 18.79 12.27
C ARG A 286 -9.01 19.87 12.05
N SER A 287 -9.61 19.94 10.87
CA SER A 287 -10.72 20.87 10.57
C SER A 287 -12.09 20.37 11.05
N GLY A 288 -12.13 19.36 11.93
CA GLY A 288 -13.34 18.87 12.59
C GLY A 288 -14.05 17.72 11.90
N MET A 289 -13.46 17.07 10.87
CA MET A 289 -14.05 15.85 10.31
C MET A 289 -13.80 14.65 11.26
N PRO A 290 -14.81 13.79 11.48
CA PRO A 290 -14.60 12.53 12.20
C PRO A 290 -13.54 11.65 11.49
N ALA A 291 -12.61 11.06 12.24
CA ALA A 291 -11.56 10.21 11.68
C ALA A 291 -12.12 9.10 10.78
N ALA A 292 -13.19 8.42 11.22
CA ALA A 292 -13.83 7.36 10.43
C ALA A 292 -14.38 7.89 9.09
N ALA A 293 -14.90 9.12 9.05
CA ALA A 293 -15.39 9.71 7.80
C ALA A 293 -14.24 9.98 6.81
N VAL A 294 -13.11 10.49 7.31
CA VAL A 294 -11.90 10.69 6.48
C VAL A 294 -11.39 9.36 5.95
N THR A 295 -11.33 8.33 6.80
CA THR A 295 -10.96 6.96 6.42
C THR A 295 -11.87 6.43 5.30
N LEU A 296 -13.19 6.55 5.43
CA LEU A 296 -14.16 6.08 4.42
C LEU A 296 -14.03 6.82 3.09
N VAL A 297 -13.71 8.12 3.10
CA VAL A 297 -13.42 8.87 1.86
C VAL A 297 -12.22 8.26 1.12
N HIS A 298 -11.15 7.92 1.83
CA HIS A 298 -9.97 7.30 1.21
C HIS A 298 -10.23 5.87 0.73
N TRP A 299 -11.07 5.11 1.44
CA TRP A 299 -11.57 3.83 0.94
C TRP A 299 -12.38 4.00 -0.34
N GLY A 300 -13.20 5.06 -0.40
CA GLY A 300 -13.92 5.45 -1.62
C GLY A 300 -12.99 5.76 -2.79
N PHE A 301 -11.86 6.46 -2.56
CA PHE A 301 -10.85 6.68 -3.60
C PHE A 301 -10.23 5.38 -4.09
N ALA A 302 -9.89 4.45 -3.20
CA ALA A 302 -9.36 3.14 -3.58
C ALA A 302 -10.40 2.33 -4.39
N GLY A 303 -11.67 2.32 -3.95
CA GLY A 303 -12.77 1.70 -4.69
C GLY A 303 -12.99 2.31 -6.07
N PHE A 304 -12.97 3.64 -6.16
CA PHE A 304 -13.09 4.35 -7.43
C PHE A 304 -11.90 4.07 -8.35
N GLY A 305 -10.67 4.03 -7.80
CA GLY A 305 -9.46 3.61 -8.52
C GLY A 305 -9.60 2.18 -9.05
N GLY A 306 -10.25 1.29 -8.30
CA GLY A 306 -10.59 -0.07 -8.75
C GLY A 306 -11.56 -0.07 -9.94
N ILE A 307 -12.61 0.74 -9.90
CA ILE A 307 -13.53 0.92 -11.03
C ILE A 307 -12.78 1.47 -12.26
N CYS A 308 -11.92 2.47 -12.07
CA CYS A 308 -11.07 2.99 -13.14
C CYS A 308 -10.15 1.91 -13.72
N SER A 309 -9.61 1.02 -12.87
CA SER A 309 -8.77 -0.11 -13.33
C SER A 309 -9.55 -1.09 -14.20
N LEU A 310 -10.78 -1.42 -13.83
CA LEU A 310 -11.66 -2.27 -14.66
C LEU A 310 -12.03 -1.57 -15.98
N LEU A 311 -12.34 -0.27 -15.93
CA LEU A 311 -12.59 0.53 -17.14
C LEU A 311 -11.35 0.59 -18.06
N PHE A 312 -10.16 0.72 -17.48
CA PHE A 312 -8.89 0.72 -18.23
C PHE A 312 -8.68 -0.58 -19.01
N LEU A 313 -8.99 -1.72 -18.38
CA LEU A 313 -8.87 -3.02 -19.03
C LEU A 313 -9.91 -3.19 -20.15
N ALA A 314 -11.13 -2.75 -19.94
CA ALA A 314 -12.23 -2.84 -20.92
C ALA A 314 -12.15 -1.77 -22.04
N ALA A 315 -11.43 -0.67 -21.82
CA ALA A 315 -11.37 0.44 -22.77
C ALA A 315 -10.63 0.07 -24.06
N PRO A 316 -11.08 0.57 -25.22
CA PRO A 316 -10.31 0.44 -26.46
C PRO A 316 -8.98 1.20 -26.33
N THR A 317 -7.95 0.72 -27.04
CA THR A 317 -6.58 1.25 -26.95
C THR A 317 -6.52 2.79 -27.01
N PRO A 318 -7.28 3.48 -27.88
CA PRO A 318 -7.26 4.93 -27.93
C PRO A 318 -7.75 5.64 -26.66
N ALA A 319 -8.62 5.03 -25.88
CA ALA A 319 -9.18 5.62 -24.67
C ALA A 319 -8.35 5.33 -23.41
N LYS A 320 -7.50 4.29 -23.43
CA LYS A 320 -6.72 3.87 -22.26
C LYS A 320 -5.90 4.98 -21.59
N PRO A 321 -5.23 5.92 -22.32
CA PRO A 321 -4.43 6.98 -21.68
C PRO A 321 -5.25 7.93 -20.80
N PHE A 322 -6.53 8.10 -21.12
CA PHE A 322 -7.41 9.03 -20.43
C PHE A 322 -8.02 8.43 -19.15
N VAL A 323 -8.10 7.11 -19.07
CA VAL A 323 -8.74 6.44 -17.93
C VAL A 323 -8.04 6.73 -16.59
N PRO A 324 -6.70 6.66 -16.46
CA PRO A 324 -6.02 7.04 -15.22
C PRO A 324 -6.32 8.49 -14.79
N LEU A 325 -6.52 9.40 -15.75
CA LEU A 325 -6.85 10.80 -15.46
C LEU A 325 -8.21 10.96 -14.77
N LEU A 326 -9.12 10.00 -14.94
CA LEU A 326 -10.42 9.99 -14.25
C LEU A 326 -10.27 9.91 -12.73
N THR A 327 -9.15 9.44 -12.22
CA THR A 327 -8.90 9.42 -10.78
C THR A 327 -8.65 10.81 -10.20
N LEU A 328 -8.27 11.81 -11.00
CA LEU A 328 -7.91 13.15 -10.54
C LEU A 328 -9.11 14.01 -10.07
N PRO A 329 -10.25 14.08 -10.80
CA PRO A 329 -11.36 14.95 -10.42
C PRO A 329 -11.86 14.74 -8.98
N PRO A 330 -12.10 13.51 -8.47
CA PRO A 330 -12.51 13.32 -7.08
C PRO A 330 -11.47 13.83 -6.08
N GLN A 331 -10.19 13.69 -6.38
CA GLN A 331 -9.10 14.15 -5.50
C GLN A 331 -8.93 15.65 -5.52
N LEU A 332 -9.13 16.32 -6.68
CA LEU A 332 -9.17 17.78 -6.78
C LEU A 332 -10.38 18.34 -6.04
N CYS A 333 -11.55 17.71 -6.14
CA CYS A 333 -12.72 18.06 -5.34
C CYS A 333 -12.43 17.92 -3.83
N TRP A 334 -11.77 16.83 -3.43
CA TRP A 334 -11.34 16.61 -2.04
C TRP A 334 -10.36 17.68 -1.57
N LEU A 335 -9.36 18.02 -2.37
CA LEU A 335 -8.42 19.10 -2.10
C LEU A 335 -9.15 20.45 -1.88
N GLY A 336 -10.05 20.82 -2.79
CA GLY A 336 -10.84 22.04 -2.68
C GLY A 336 -11.72 22.07 -1.43
N PHE A 337 -12.35 20.93 -1.11
CA PHE A 337 -13.17 20.77 0.10
C PHE A 337 -12.32 20.93 1.38
N VAL A 338 -11.17 20.24 1.47
CA VAL A 338 -10.27 20.31 2.63
C VAL A 338 -9.70 21.72 2.80
N ALA A 339 -9.30 22.37 1.69
CA ALA A 339 -8.80 23.73 1.69
C ALA A 339 -9.86 24.73 2.22
N SER A 340 -11.11 24.60 1.77
CA SER A 340 -12.21 25.42 2.25
C SER A 340 -12.47 25.23 3.74
N ARG A 341 -12.50 23.98 4.21
CA ARG A 341 -12.68 23.69 5.64
C ARG A 341 -11.54 24.20 6.50
N ALA A 342 -10.30 24.02 6.07
CA ALA A 342 -9.13 24.53 6.78
C ALA A 342 -9.19 26.04 6.97
N LYS A 343 -9.57 26.77 5.91
CA LYS A 343 -9.77 28.23 5.97
C LYS A 343 -10.85 28.60 6.99
N ASN A 344 -12.00 27.91 6.98
CA ASN A 344 -13.11 28.21 7.88
C ASN A 344 -12.82 27.83 9.34
N SER A 345 -11.93 26.87 9.58
CA SER A 345 -11.52 26.42 10.92
C SER A 345 -10.35 27.23 11.49
N GLY A 346 -9.89 28.29 10.81
CA GLY A 346 -8.80 29.14 11.25
C GLY A 346 -7.44 28.45 11.30
N ILE A 347 -7.26 27.36 10.53
CA ILE A 347 -5.96 26.70 10.38
C ILE A 347 -5.11 27.57 9.45
N PRO A 348 -4.14 28.37 9.97
CA PRO A 348 -3.52 29.45 9.20
C PRO A 348 -2.56 28.94 8.11
N ARG A 349 -2.03 27.75 8.25
CA ARG A 349 -1.15 27.06 7.28
C ARG A 349 -1.42 25.56 7.35
N TRP A 350 -1.13 24.89 6.26
CA TRP A 350 -1.32 23.45 6.09
C TRP A 350 -0.34 22.58 6.92
N GLY A 351 0.50 23.19 7.74
CA GLY A 351 1.51 22.54 8.55
C GLY A 351 1.33 22.74 10.04
#